data_30fd30bc8078b171871d31f0c6c12ec9
#
_entry.id   30fd30bc8078b171871d31f0c6c12ec9
#
_cell.length_a   1.000
_cell.length_b   1.000
_cell.length_c   1.000
_cell.angle_alpha   90.00
_cell.angle_beta   90.00
_cell.angle_gamma   90.00
#
_symmetry.space_group_name_H-M   'P 1'
#
loop_
_entity.id
_entity.type
_entity.pdbx_description
1 polymer ?
#
loop_
_entity_poly.entity_id
_entity_poly.type
_entity_poly.pdbx_seq_one_letter_code
_entity_poly.pdbx_strand_id
1 'polypeptide(L)'
;MKRVKLIVAYDGTNYCGWQVQPNGITIEQVLNENLSKLLGEEITVTGASRTDSGVHSMGNVAIFDTGTRMPADKISFALNQRLPEDIVVQDSCEVPSDWHPRYQVSRKTYEYRILNRTFRMPNRRLDTYFYHHKLDVDKMKQAASYLVGEHDFKSFCAVGAQVKTTTRTIYSCEVEKDGNDIITIRVTGNGFLYNMVRIIAGTLIRVGGGEMAPDEIPQILGKKDRTAAGPTAPAHGLTMMGIEYGE
;
A
#
# COMPACT_ATOMS: atom_id res chain seq x y z
N MET A 1 -17.56 19.01 18.24
CA MET A 1 -16.58 18.51 17.23
C MET A 1 -17.11 17.20 16.70
N LYS A 2 -16.90 16.93 15.44
CA LYS A 2 -17.22 15.65 14.79
C LYS A 2 -15.95 15.04 14.20
N ARG A 3 -15.89 13.72 14.12
CA ARG A 3 -14.82 12.98 13.47
C ARG A 3 -15.23 12.60 12.05
N VAL A 4 -14.41 12.93 11.09
CA VAL A 4 -14.66 12.66 9.68
C VAL A 4 -13.64 11.65 9.18
N LYS A 5 -14.14 10.60 8.52
CA LYS A 5 -13.35 9.60 7.78
C LYS A 5 -13.29 10.01 6.31
N LEU A 6 -12.10 9.91 5.73
CA LEU A 6 -11.84 10.09 4.30
C LEU A 6 -11.35 8.77 3.70
N ILE A 7 -11.75 8.50 2.46
CA ILE A 7 -11.14 7.49 1.59
C ILE A 7 -10.34 8.23 0.53
N VAL A 8 -9.02 8.02 0.51
CA VAL A 8 -8.09 8.82 -0.29
C VAL A 8 -7.38 7.95 -1.33
N ALA A 9 -7.56 8.30 -2.61
CA ALA A 9 -6.80 7.75 -3.72
C ALA A 9 -5.70 8.73 -4.13
N TYR A 10 -4.53 8.23 -4.55
CA TYR A 10 -3.43 9.07 -5.02
C TYR A 10 -2.45 8.32 -5.93
N ASP A 11 -1.91 9.05 -6.90
CA ASP A 11 -0.66 8.71 -7.58
C ASP A 11 0.51 9.16 -6.71
N GLY A 12 1.27 8.22 -6.16
CA GLY A 12 2.36 8.49 -5.23
C GLY A 12 3.67 8.95 -5.90
N THR A 13 3.73 9.02 -7.22
CA THR A 13 4.97 9.26 -7.99
C THR A 13 5.74 10.48 -7.54
N ASN A 14 5.04 11.59 -7.27
CA ASN A 14 5.64 12.88 -6.90
C ASN A 14 5.76 13.10 -5.38
N TYR A 15 5.44 12.10 -4.57
CA TYR A 15 5.32 12.24 -3.12
C TYR A 15 6.35 11.39 -2.36
N CYS A 16 6.84 11.95 -1.26
CA CYS A 16 7.70 11.24 -0.31
C CYS A 16 6.90 10.30 0.62
N GLY A 17 5.87 9.63 0.08
CA GLY A 17 4.97 8.74 0.78
C GLY A 17 3.84 9.45 1.51
N TRP A 18 3.19 8.72 2.42
CA TRP A 18 2.04 9.24 3.15
C TRP A 18 2.43 10.24 4.22
N GLN A 19 3.29 9.85 5.17
CA GLN A 19 3.52 10.56 6.43
C GLN A 19 4.37 11.81 6.25
N VAL A 20 3.97 12.93 6.88
CA VAL A 20 4.74 14.17 6.95
C VAL A 20 6.17 13.91 7.39
N GLN A 21 7.13 14.42 6.63
CA GLN A 21 8.56 14.32 6.87
C GLN A 21 9.31 15.50 6.24
N PRO A 22 10.52 15.85 6.72
CA PRO A 22 11.22 17.05 6.27
C PRO A 22 11.81 16.95 4.85
N ASN A 23 11.86 15.75 4.27
CA ASN A 23 12.63 15.46 3.05
C ASN A 23 11.85 15.72 1.74
N GLY A 24 10.58 16.13 1.81
CA GLY A 24 9.79 16.43 0.62
C GLY A 24 8.28 16.43 0.90
N ILE A 25 7.50 16.74 -0.14
CA ILE A 25 6.05 16.83 -0.06
C ILE A 25 5.44 15.43 0.14
N THR A 26 4.45 15.33 1.02
CA THR A 26 3.76 14.09 1.36
C THR A 26 2.26 14.21 1.20
N ILE A 27 1.56 13.08 1.06
CA ILE A 27 0.09 13.06 0.91
C ILE A 27 -0.59 13.68 2.14
N GLU A 28 -0.15 13.29 3.35
CA GLU A 28 -0.68 13.81 4.63
C GLU A 28 -0.51 15.34 4.75
N GLN A 29 0.64 15.88 4.32
CA GLN A 29 0.87 17.32 4.31
C GLN A 29 -0.12 18.05 3.39
N VAL A 30 -0.30 17.57 2.15
CA VAL A 30 -1.21 18.19 1.18
C VAL A 30 -2.66 18.16 1.70
N LEU A 31 -3.07 17.04 2.31
CA LEU A 31 -4.40 16.96 2.93
C LEU A 31 -4.56 17.93 4.09
N ASN A 32 -3.60 18.02 5.01
CA ASN A 32 -3.63 18.93 6.15
C ASN A 32 -3.76 20.39 5.71
N GLU A 33 -2.93 20.81 4.76
CA GLU A 33 -2.93 22.20 4.25
C GLU A 33 -4.25 22.55 3.58
N ASN A 34 -4.77 21.67 2.71
CA ASN A 34 -5.99 21.96 1.96
C ASN A 34 -7.25 21.86 2.84
N LEU A 35 -7.32 20.92 3.78
CA LEU A 35 -8.39 20.85 4.78
C LEU A 35 -8.39 22.08 5.68
N SER A 36 -7.24 22.48 6.19
CA SER A 36 -7.13 23.68 7.05
C SER A 36 -7.59 24.94 6.33
N LYS A 37 -7.18 25.14 5.07
CA LYS A 37 -7.63 26.25 4.22
C LYS A 37 -9.13 26.18 3.92
N LEU A 38 -9.68 24.98 3.70
CA LEU A 38 -11.09 24.79 3.38
C LEU A 38 -11.99 25.09 4.58
N LEU A 39 -11.61 24.62 5.76
CA LEU A 39 -12.44 24.63 6.97
C LEU A 39 -12.19 25.85 7.87
N GLY A 40 -11.10 26.60 7.64
CA GLY A 40 -10.71 27.77 8.42
C GLY A 40 -10.24 27.43 9.84
N GLU A 41 -9.76 26.21 10.06
CA GLU A 41 -9.23 25.72 11.33
C GLU A 41 -8.01 24.85 11.10
N GLU A 42 -7.14 24.69 12.09
CA GLU A 42 -5.95 23.82 11.97
C GLU A 42 -6.38 22.35 11.97
N ILE A 43 -6.13 21.65 10.86
CA ILE A 43 -6.48 20.24 10.69
C ILE A 43 -5.20 19.40 10.56
N THR A 44 -5.18 18.29 11.30
CA THR A 44 -4.18 17.24 11.16
C THR A 44 -4.89 15.90 10.93
N VAL A 45 -4.64 15.26 9.80
CA VAL A 45 -5.20 13.94 9.50
C VAL A 45 -4.38 12.83 10.15
N THR A 46 -5.03 11.71 10.46
CA THR A 46 -4.39 10.48 10.90
C THR A 46 -4.70 9.36 9.92
N GLY A 47 -3.70 8.92 9.16
CA GLY A 47 -3.86 7.85 8.18
C GLY A 47 -3.83 6.44 8.78
N ALA A 48 -4.58 5.52 8.18
CA ALA A 48 -4.62 4.09 8.54
C ALA A 48 -3.33 3.35 8.18
N SER A 49 -2.76 3.68 7.02
CA SER A 49 -1.56 3.04 6.50
C SER A 49 -0.54 4.09 6.06
N ARG A 50 0.71 3.82 6.36
CA ARG A 50 1.85 4.57 5.80
C ARG A 50 2.26 3.87 4.52
N THR A 51 2.19 4.57 3.39
CA THR A 51 2.79 4.13 2.13
C THR A 51 4.17 4.75 1.96
N ASP A 52 5.08 4.02 1.33
CA ASP A 52 6.42 4.50 1.05
C ASP A 52 6.40 5.55 -0.08
N SER A 53 7.52 6.28 -0.24
CA SER A 53 7.73 7.19 -1.38
C SER A 53 7.50 6.46 -2.71
N GLY A 54 6.71 7.06 -3.60
CA GLY A 54 6.38 6.51 -4.92
C GLY A 54 5.34 5.38 -4.93
N VAL A 55 4.73 5.03 -3.79
CA VAL A 55 3.66 4.03 -3.70
C VAL A 55 2.30 4.69 -3.89
N HIS A 56 1.45 4.10 -4.71
CA HIS A 56 0.10 4.59 -5.01
C HIS A 56 -0.96 4.06 -4.03
N SER A 57 -2.14 4.66 -4.08
CA SER A 57 -3.31 4.14 -3.38
C SER A 57 -4.60 4.42 -4.13
N MET A 58 -5.53 3.45 -4.08
CA MET A 58 -6.91 3.61 -4.52
C MET A 58 -7.87 3.91 -3.36
N GLY A 59 -7.45 3.65 -2.11
CA GLY A 59 -8.34 3.78 -0.96
C GLY A 59 -7.65 3.73 0.40
N ASN A 60 -6.65 4.61 0.65
CA ASN A 60 -6.14 4.78 2.00
C ASN A 60 -7.18 5.52 2.86
N VAL A 61 -7.30 5.13 4.11
CA VAL A 61 -8.27 5.73 5.04
C VAL A 61 -7.56 6.72 5.94
N ALA A 62 -8.14 7.90 6.11
CA ALA A 62 -7.69 8.90 7.07
C ALA A 62 -8.86 9.44 7.89
N ILE A 63 -8.58 9.96 9.08
CA ILE A 63 -9.54 10.66 9.93
C ILE A 63 -9.00 12.00 10.36
N PHE A 64 -9.90 12.92 10.66
CA PHE A 64 -9.62 14.17 11.36
C PHE A 64 -10.82 14.61 12.16
N ASP A 65 -10.60 15.48 13.16
CA ASP A 65 -11.64 16.08 13.96
C ASP A 65 -11.85 17.54 13.55
N THR A 66 -13.11 18.01 13.52
CA THR A 66 -13.45 19.37 13.05
C THR A 66 -14.68 19.93 13.78
N GLY A 67 -14.70 21.24 13.94
CA GLY A 67 -15.88 22.02 14.42
C GLY A 67 -16.78 22.52 13.30
N THR A 68 -16.43 22.28 12.03
CA THR A 68 -17.16 22.82 10.88
C THR A 68 -18.63 22.43 10.86
N ARG A 69 -19.48 23.36 10.36
CA ARG A 69 -20.92 23.10 10.09
C ARG A 69 -21.14 22.37 8.74
N MET A 70 -20.12 22.32 7.87
CA MET A 70 -20.23 21.62 6.59
C MET A 70 -20.57 20.13 6.83
N PRO A 71 -21.60 19.56 6.17
CA PRO A 71 -21.92 18.14 6.27
C PRO A 71 -20.71 17.28 5.87
N ALA A 72 -20.48 16.17 6.58
CA ALA A 72 -19.29 15.34 6.38
C ALA A 72 -19.22 14.77 4.96
N ASP A 73 -20.37 14.37 4.38
CA ASP A 73 -20.51 13.88 3.01
C ASP A 73 -20.22 14.94 1.93
N LYS A 74 -20.16 16.22 2.27
CA LYS A 74 -19.84 17.32 1.36
C LYS A 74 -18.38 17.72 1.38
N ILE A 75 -17.62 17.25 2.37
CA ILE A 75 -16.21 17.63 2.51
C ILE A 75 -15.37 17.10 1.34
N SER A 76 -15.58 15.86 0.88
CA SER A 76 -14.88 15.31 -0.27
C SER A 76 -15.07 16.15 -1.53
N PHE A 77 -16.29 16.59 -1.82
CA PHE A 77 -16.58 17.44 -2.98
C PHE A 77 -15.88 18.80 -2.91
N ALA A 78 -15.92 19.46 -1.75
CA ALA A 78 -15.30 20.76 -1.57
C ALA A 78 -13.77 20.67 -1.56
N LEU A 79 -13.21 19.61 -0.96
CA LEU A 79 -11.78 19.38 -0.87
C LEU A 79 -11.18 19.07 -2.25
N ASN A 80 -11.83 18.24 -3.07
CA ASN A 80 -11.37 17.88 -4.42
C ASN A 80 -11.29 19.08 -5.39
N GLN A 81 -11.97 20.21 -5.09
CA GLN A 81 -11.80 21.44 -5.86
C GLN A 81 -10.48 22.17 -5.58
N ARG A 82 -9.73 21.74 -4.57
CA ARG A 82 -8.50 22.36 -4.07
C ARG A 82 -7.27 21.47 -4.16
N LEU A 83 -7.51 20.15 -4.16
CA LEU A 83 -6.45 19.16 -4.26
C LEU A 83 -5.83 19.15 -5.66
N PRO A 84 -4.53 18.83 -5.79
CA PRO A 84 -3.92 18.56 -7.08
C PRO A 84 -4.56 17.29 -7.69
N GLU A 85 -4.45 17.16 -9.03
CA GLU A 85 -5.11 16.08 -9.78
C GLU A 85 -4.67 14.65 -9.41
N ASP A 86 -3.49 14.53 -8.79
CA ASP A 86 -2.91 13.26 -8.36
C ASP A 86 -3.33 12.84 -6.94
N ILE A 87 -4.19 13.61 -6.25
CA ILE A 87 -4.81 13.25 -4.97
C ILE A 87 -6.31 13.51 -5.03
N VAL A 88 -7.12 12.46 -4.78
CA VAL A 88 -8.59 12.56 -4.81
C VAL A 88 -9.19 11.89 -3.58
N VAL A 89 -10.08 12.59 -2.89
CA VAL A 89 -10.90 12.01 -1.82
C VAL A 89 -12.14 11.40 -2.43
N GLN A 90 -12.21 10.06 -2.41
CA GLN A 90 -13.28 9.28 -3.02
C GLN A 90 -14.58 9.34 -2.22
N ASP A 91 -14.46 9.44 -0.88
CA ASP A 91 -15.59 9.49 0.03
C ASP A 91 -15.22 10.22 1.32
N SER A 92 -16.22 10.83 1.97
CA SER A 92 -16.11 11.44 3.28
C SER A 92 -17.39 11.23 4.09
N CYS A 93 -17.27 10.71 5.30
CA CYS A 93 -18.41 10.48 6.19
C CYS A 93 -18.04 10.71 7.66
N GLU A 94 -19.07 10.99 8.47
CA GLU A 94 -18.90 11.07 9.91
C GLU A 94 -18.78 9.66 10.51
N VAL A 95 -17.91 9.53 11.52
CA VAL A 95 -17.70 8.29 12.27
C VAL A 95 -17.72 8.61 13.77
N PRO A 96 -17.96 7.61 14.65
CA PRO A 96 -17.90 7.80 16.10
C PRO A 96 -16.59 8.45 16.55
N SER A 97 -16.65 9.30 17.56
CA SER A 97 -15.49 10.09 18.04
C SER A 97 -14.33 9.22 18.57
N ASP A 98 -14.61 8.00 18.98
CA ASP A 98 -13.65 6.99 19.42
C ASP A 98 -13.15 6.07 18.30
N TRP A 99 -13.74 6.17 17.11
CA TRP A 99 -13.31 5.37 15.97
C TRP A 99 -11.89 5.76 15.50
N HIS A 100 -11.00 4.77 15.35
CA HIS A 100 -9.62 5.03 14.93
C HIS A 100 -9.17 3.98 13.90
N PRO A 101 -8.68 4.40 12.71
CA PRO A 101 -8.47 3.51 11.57
C PRO A 101 -7.37 2.44 11.77
N ARG A 102 -6.51 2.59 12.78
CA ARG A 102 -5.42 1.63 13.08
C ARG A 102 -5.81 0.62 14.16
N TYR A 103 -6.90 0.85 14.90
CA TYR A 103 -7.29 -0.01 16.01
C TYR A 103 -8.49 -0.88 15.70
N GLN A 104 -9.13 -0.67 14.55
CA GLN A 104 -10.19 -1.53 14.05
C GLN A 104 -9.62 -2.81 13.45
N VAL A 105 -10.34 -3.91 13.59
CA VAL A 105 -10.08 -5.13 12.83
C VAL A 105 -10.21 -4.79 11.35
N SER A 106 -9.18 -5.05 10.58
CA SER A 106 -9.18 -4.66 9.18
C SER A 106 -8.43 -5.65 8.29
N ARG A 107 -8.84 -5.69 7.03
CA ARG A 107 -8.13 -6.38 5.94
C ARG A 107 -7.60 -5.33 4.99
N LYS A 108 -6.31 -5.38 4.70
CA LYS A 108 -5.63 -4.47 3.77
C LYS A 108 -5.23 -5.24 2.53
N THR A 109 -5.58 -4.72 1.37
CA THR A 109 -5.24 -5.33 0.09
C THR A 109 -4.27 -4.43 -0.67
N TYR A 110 -3.20 -5.03 -1.18
CA TYR A 110 -2.20 -4.40 -2.04
C TYR A 110 -2.06 -5.18 -3.35
N GLU A 111 -1.79 -4.48 -4.43
CA GLU A 111 -1.37 -5.05 -5.70
C GLU A 111 0.02 -4.57 -6.07
N TYR A 112 0.86 -5.50 -6.51
CA TYR A 112 2.13 -5.18 -7.16
C TYR A 112 2.04 -5.60 -8.63
N ARG A 113 2.23 -4.64 -9.55
CA ARG A 113 2.08 -4.85 -10.98
C ARG A 113 3.43 -4.88 -11.69
N ILE A 114 3.65 -5.91 -12.51
CA ILE A 114 4.87 -6.14 -13.27
C ILE A 114 4.51 -6.17 -14.75
N LEU A 115 5.08 -5.27 -15.55
CA LEU A 115 5.01 -5.32 -17.00
C LEU A 115 6.09 -6.30 -17.49
N ASN A 116 5.68 -7.53 -17.82
CA ASN A 116 6.58 -8.65 -18.18
C ASN A 116 6.59 -8.90 -19.69
N ARG A 117 7.41 -8.14 -20.40
CA ARG A 117 7.57 -8.20 -21.87
C ARG A 117 8.94 -7.69 -22.30
N THR A 118 9.27 -7.86 -23.59
CA THR A 118 10.56 -7.46 -24.17
C THR A 118 10.81 -5.95 -24.11
N PHE A 119 9.80 -5.13 -24.43
CA PHE A 119 9.94 -3.68 -24.50
C PHE A 119 9.01 -2.96 -23.52
N ARG A 120 9.45 -1.80 -23.03
CA ARG A 120 8.65 -0.93 -22.16
C ARG A 120 7.41 -0.38 -22.86
N MET A 121 6.38 -0.07 -22.08
CA MET A 121 5.23 0.72 -22.49
C MET A 121 5.25 2.07 -21.76
N PRO A 122 5.44 3.20 -22.48
CA PRO A 122 5.58 4.52 -21.83
C PRO A 122 4.36 4.91 -20.97
N ASN A 123 3.15 4.54 -21.37
CA ASN A 123 1.91 4.80 -20.64
C ASN A 123 1.71 3.91 -19.40
N ARG A 124 2.61 2.95 -19.16
CA ARG A 124 2.63 2.10 -17.96
C ARG A 124 3.82 2.37 -17.05
N ARG A 125 4.59 3.43 -17.32
CA ARG A 125 5.85 3.70 -16.61
C ARG A 125 5.69 4.08 -15.15
N LEU A 126 4.51 4.58 -14.77
CA LEU A 126 4.26 5.08 -13.41
C LEU A 126 3.54 4.06 -12.51
N ASP A 127 2.85 3.07 -13.10
CA ASP A 127 1.98 2.14 -12.39
C ASP A 127 2.41 0.66 -12.49
N THR A 128 3.54 0.37 -13.19
CA THR A 128 4.06 -1.00 -13.34
C THR A 128 5.57 -1.04 -13.26
N TYR A 129 6.12 -2.05 -12.59
CA TYR A 129 7.54 -2.38 -12.66
C TYR A 129 7.85 -3.13 -13.95
N PHE A 130 8.66 -2.57 -14.83
CA PHE A 130 9.08 -3.22 -16.05
C PHE A 130 10.16 -4.29 -15.79
N TYR A 131 9.87 -5.53 -16.21
CA TYR A 131 10.80 -6.66 -16.12
C TYR A 131 10.85 -7.41 -17.44
N HIS A 132 11.99 -7.40 -18.12
CA HIS A 132 12.10 -7.89 -19.51
C HIS A 132 12.37 -9.40 -19.63
N HIS A 133 12.94 -10.03 -18.60
CA HIS A 133 13.12 -11.48 -18.61
C HIS A 133 11.79 -12.20 -18.37
N LYS A 134 11.57 -13.31 -19.07
CA LYS A 134 10.36 -14.12 -18.89
C LYS A 134 10.25 -14.61 -17.45
N LEU A 135 9.08 -14.45 -16.86
CA LEU A 135 8.74 -14.96 -15.55
C LEU A 135 7.81 -16.17 -15.67
N ASP A 136 8.11 -17.20 -14.89
CA ASP A 136 7.28 -18.39 -14.72
C ASP A 136 6.21 -18.10 -13.65
N VAL A 137 5.00 -17.79 -14.12
CA VAL A 137 3.87 -17.41 -13.26
C VAL A 137 3.42 -18.56 -12.37
N ASP A 138 3.52 -19.80 -12.82
CA ASP A 138 3.07 -20.97 -12.03
C ASP A 138 4.02 -21.23 -10.86
N LYS A 139 5.32 -21.03 -11.04
CA LYS A 139 6.27 -21.04 -9.92
C LYS A 139 6.02 -19.89 -8.94
N MET A 140 5.69 -18.69 -9.44
CA MET A 140 5.34 -17.56 -8.58
C MET A 140 4.07 -17.86 -7.78
N LYS A 141 3.04 -18.47 -8.36
CA LYS A 141 1.81 -18.91 -7.66
C LYS A 141 2.12 -19.92 -6.56
N GLN A 142 2.93 -20.94 -6.88
CA GLN A 142 3.36 -21.92 -5.90
C GLN A 142 4.11 -21.26 -4.73
N ALA A 143 5.05 -20.38 -4.99
CA ALA A 143 5.78 -19.64 -3.95
C ALA A 143 4.85 -18.76 -3.11
N ALA A 144 3.90 -18.06 -3.74
CA ALA A 144 2.92 -17.20 -3.10
C ALA A 144 2.03 -17.97 -2.11
N SER A 145 1.67 -19.25 -2.42
CA SER A 145 0.84 -20.07 -1.55
C SER A 145 1.47 -20.34 -0.18
N TYR A 146 2.80 -20.41 -0.10
CA TYR A 146 3.52 -20.61 1.17
C TYR A 146 3.53 -19.38 2.09
N LEU A 147 3.16 -18.22 1.58
CA LEU A 147 3.07 -16.98 2.38
C LEU A 147 1.72 -16.85 3.10
N VAL A 148 0.71 -17.62 2.69
CA VAL A 148 -0.63 -17.57 3.29
C VAL A 148 -0.62 -18.18 4.68
N GLY A 149 -1.31 -17.54 5.62
CA GLY A 149 -1.36 -17.93 7.01
C GLY A 149 -0.68 -16.94 7.95
N GLU A 150 -0.59 -17.33 9.23
CA GLU A 150 0.13 -16.57 10.25
C GLU A 150 1.60 -16.97 10.29
N HIS A 151 2.50 -16.02 10.05
CA HIS A 151 3.94 -16.23 10.06
C HIS A 151 4.69 -15.07 10.71
N ASP A 152 5.91 -15.33 11.16
CA ASP A 152 6.88 -14.29 11.47
C ASP A 152 7.55 -13.80 10.18
N PHE A 153 7.11 -12.64 9.68
CA PHE A 153 7.60 -12.04 8.44
C PHE A 153 8.88 -11.20 8.61
N LYS A 154 9.72 -11.50 9.60
CA LYS A 154 10.97 -10.75 9.84
C LYS A 154 11.89 -10.74 8.61
N SER A 155 11.98 -11.85 7.86
CA SER A 155 12.75 -11.91 6.59
C SER A 155 12.18 -10.99 5.50
N PHE A 156 10.90 -10.66 5.57
CA PHE A 156 10.21 -9.76 4.64
C PHE A 156 10.01 -8.35 5.20
N CYS A 157 10.78 -7.97 6.20
CA CYS A 157 10.73 -6.66 6.84
C CYS A 157 12.03 -5.89 6.61
N ALA A 158 11.94 -4.65 6.11
CA ALA A 158 13.12 -3.81 5.95
C ALA A 158 13.70 -3.39 7.31
N VAL A 159 15.00 -3.12 7.33
CA VAL A 159 15.71 -2.62 8.51
C VAL A 159 15.16 -1.25 8.92
N GLY A 160 15.06 -1.00 10.22
CA GLY A 160 14.53 0.27 10.75
C GLY A 160 13.03 0.27 11.01
N ALA A 161 12.33 -0.85 10.83
CA ALA A 161 10.93 -0.97 11.20
C ALA A 161 10.71 -0.78 12.71
N GLN A 162 9.83 0.18 13.08
CA GLN A 162 9.44 0.45 14.47
C GLN A 162 8.15 -0.31 14.80
N VAL A 163 8.25 -1.62 15.04
CA VAL A 163 7.11 -2.49 15.33
C VAL A 163 7.36 -3.34 16.57
N LYS A 164 6.28 -3.65 17.31
CA LYS A 164 6.34 -4.52 18.51
C LYS A 164 6.50 -6.00 18.14
N THR A 165 5.96 -6.42 17.00
CA THR A 165 6.00 -7.79 16.50
C THR A 165 6.10 -7.84 14.98
N THR A 166 6.78 -8.84 14.45
CA THR A 166 6.91 -9.12 13.02
C THR A 166 5.94 -10.21 12.54
N THR A 167 5.11 -10.74 13.44
CA THR A 167 4.05 -11.71 13.11
C THR A 167 2.90 -11.00 12.40
N ARG A 168 2.48 -11.53 11.24
CA ARG A 168 1.34 -11.05 10.45
C ARG A 168 0.56 -12.24 9.91
N THR A 169 -0.71 -12.00 9.59
CA THR A 169 -1.54 -12.98 8.90
C THR A 169 -1.79 -12.51 7.48
N ILE A 170 -1.35 -13.26 6.49
CA ILE A 170 -1.75 -13.09 5.09
C ILE A 170 -2.95 -14.00 4.83
N TYR A 171 -4.07 -13.41 4.43
CA TYR A 171 -5.31 -14.12 4.13
C TYR A 171 -5.30 -14.70 2.71
N SER A 172 -4.72 -13.96 1.74
CA SER A 172 -4.49 -14.43 0.38
C SER A 172 -3.23 -13.81 -0.22
N CYS A 173 -2.56 -14.56 -1.09
CA CYS A 173 -1.46 -14.07 -1.92
C CYS A 173 -1.60 -14.71 -3.30
N GLU A 174 -2.09 -13.95 -4.25
CA GLU A 174 -2.48 -14.42 -5.57
C GLU A 174 -1.54 -13.82 -6.63
N VAL A 175 -1.25 -14.59 -7.67
CA VAL A 175 -0.44 -14.13 -8.81
C VAL A 175 -1.18 -14.46 -10.09
N GLU A 176 -1.44 -13.44 -10.90
CA GLU A 176 -2.14 -13.60 -12.17
C GLU A 176 -1.39 -12.87 -13.29
N LYS A 177 -1.48 -13.39 -14.52
CA LYS A 177 -1.01 -12.70 -15.71
C LYS A 177 -2.20 -12.45 -16.63
N ASP A 178 -2.37 -11.20 -17.04
CA ASP A 178 -3.41 -10.80 -17.99
C ASP A 178 -2.94 -10.88 -19.47
N GLY A 179 -3.87 -10.61 -20.39
CA GLY A 179 -3.58 -10.59 -21.84
C GLY A 179 -2.72 -9.39 -22.29
N ASN A 180 -2.39 -8.44 -21.39
CA ASN A 180 -1.60 -7.24 -21.67
C ASN A 180 -0.16 -7.35 -21.15
N ASP A 181 0.32 -8.56 -20.89
CA ASP A 181 1.64 -8.84 -20.30
C ASP A 181 1.84 -8.28 -18.87
N ILE A 182 0.76 -7.96 -18.15
CA ILE A 182 0.83 -7.54 -16.76
C ILE A 182 0.71 -8.77 -15.84
N ILE A 183 1.71 -8.95 -15.00
CA ILE A 183 1.63 -9.88 -13.86
C ILE A 183 1.25 -9.07 -12.64
N THR A 184 0.15 -9.42 -11.99
CA THR A 184 -0.34 -8.81 -10.76
C THR A 184 -0.13 -9.77 -9.59
N ILE A 185 0.55 -9.31 -8.56
CA ILE A 185 0.67 -9.97 -7.26
C ILE A 185 -0.27 -9.25 -6.32
N ARG A 186 -1.36 -9.90 -5.90
CA ARG A 186 -2.35 -9.36 -4.96
C ARG A 186 -2.17 -10.00 -3.59
N VAL A 187 -1.97 -9.18 -2.57
CA VAL A 187 -1.77 -9.65 -1.19
C VAL A 187 -2.77 -9.00 -0.27
N THR A 188 -3.53 -9.82 0.47
CA THR A 188 -4.48 -9.38 1.49
C THR A 188 -4.06 -9.89 2.86
N GLY A 189 -4.01 -9.04 3.88
CA GLY A 189 -3.60 -9.41 5.23
C GLY A 189 -4.13 -8.46 6.31
N ASN A 190 -3.90 -8.81 7.58
CA ASN A 190 -4.28 -8.01 8.74
C ASN A 190 -3.41 -6.75 8.92
N GLY A 191 -2.28 -6.69 8.23
CA GLY A 191 -1.31 -5.60 8.27
C GLY A 191 0.00 -6.02 7.65
N PHE A 192 0.82 -5.03 7.29
CA PHE A 192 2.09 -5.26 6.63
C PHE A 192 3.23 -4.54 7.36
N LEU A 193 4.42 -5.14 7.32
CA LEU A 193 5.64 -4.56 7.84
C LEU A 193 6.24 -3.57 6.83
N TYR A 194 7.25 -2.84 7.26
CA TYR A 194 7.95 -1.89 6.40
C TYR A 194 8.52 -2.59 5.15
N ASN A 195 8.13 -2.11 3.97
CA ASN A 195 8.45 -2.67 2.65
C ASN A 195 7.98 -4.12 2.39
N MET A 196 7.18 -4.73 3.26
CA MET A 196 6.87 -6.16 3.21
C MET A 196 6.33 -6.62 1.85
N VAL A 197 5.32 -5.96 1.31
CA VAL A 197 4.72 -6.36 0.02
C VAL A 197 5.73 -6.20 -1.13
N ARG A 198 6.57 -5.18 -1.11
CA ARG A 198 7.63 -4.99 -2.12
C ARG A 198 8.73 -6.05 -2.02
N ILE A 199 9.06 -6.51 -0.81
CA ILE A 199 10.01 -7.61 -0.60
C ILE A 199 9.38 -8.94 -1.04
N ILE A 200 8.11 -9.17 -0.77
CA ILE A 200 7.35 -10.32 -1.30
C ILE A 200 7.42 -10.30 -2.84
N ALA A 201 7.08 -9.17 -3.46
CA ALA A 201 7.13 -9.04 -4.92
C ALA A 201 8.53 -9.32 -5.49
N GLY A 202 9.58 -8.74 -4.90
CA GLY A 202 10.97 -8.99 -5.33
C GLY A 202 11.40 -10.44 -5.16
N THR A 203 10.93 -11.12 -4.10
CA THR A 203 11.19 -12.54 -3.88
C THR A 203 10.47 -13.40 -4.92
N LEU A 204 9.18 -13.13 -5.19
CA LEU A 204 8.42 -13.85 -6.21
C LEU A 204 8.96 -13.64 -7.62
N ILE A 205 9.51 -12.45 -7.92
CA ILE A 205 10.21 -12.18 -9.19
C ILE A 205 11.46 -13.08 -9.33
N ARG A 206 12.25 -13.26 -8.27
CA ARG A 206 13.40 -14.18 -8.30
C ARG A 206 12.96 -15.64 -8.50
N VAL A 207 11.86 -16.05 -7.90
CA VAL A 207 11.28 -17.38 -8.13
C VAL A 207 10.83 -17.54 -9.59
N GLY A 208 10.08 -16.58 -10.11
CA GLY A 208 9.62 -16.58 -11.50
C GLY A 208 10.76 -16.56 -12.52
N GLY A 209 11.87 -15.89 -12.19
CA GLY A 209 13.10 -15.84 -12.97
C GLY A 209 13.98 -17.10 -12.88
N GLY A 210 13.64 -18.04 -11.98
CA GLY A 210 14.40 -19.28 -11.76
C GLY A 210 15.65 -19.13 -10.90
N GLU A 211 15.86 -18.00 -10.24
CA GLU A 211 16.98 -17.77 -9.32
C GLU A 211 16.75 -18.38 -7.92
N MET A 212 15.50 -18.76 -7.63
CA MET A 212 15.05 -19.32 -6.36
C MET A 212 13.95 -20.36 -6.62
N ALA A 213 13.98 -21.47 -5.89
CA ALA A 213 12.90 -22.47 -5.98
C ALA A 213 11.69 -22.03 -5.15
N PRO A 214 10.44 -22.36 -5.58
CA PRO A 214 9.22 -22.01 -4.84
C PRO A 214 9.20 -22.51 -3.39
N ASP A 215 9.72 -23.70 -3.13
CA ASP A 215 9.78 -24.37 -1.83
C ASP A 215 10.86 -23.82 -0.88
N GLU A 216 11.65 -22.84 -1.31
CA GLU A 216 12.54 -22.09 -0.43
C GLU A 216 11.79 -21.07 0.46
N ILE A 217 10.56 -20.67 0.10
CA ILE A 217 9.80 -19.67 0.88
C ILE A 217 9.63 -20.04 2.36
N PRO A 218 9.24 -21.28 2.73
CA PRO A 218 9.17 -21.69 4.13
C PRO A 218 10.52 -21.57 4.86
N GLN A 219 11.62 -21.87 4.18
CA GLN A 219 12.95 -21.75 4.74
C GLN A 219 13.33 -20.27 4.97
N ILE A 220 12.96 -19.38 4.04
CA ILE A 220 13.18 -17.92 4.16
C ILE A 220 12.40 -17.39 5.37
N LEU A 221 11.14 -17.77 5.54
CA LEU A 221 10.33 -17.40 6.71
C LEU A 221 11.00 -17.87 8.01
N GLY A 222 11.47 -19.14 8.04
CA GLY A 222 12.14 -19.72 9.22
C GLY A 222 13.48 -19.07 9.59
N LYS A 223 14.24 -18.53 8.63
CA LYS A 223 15.52 -17.87 8.87
C LYS A 223 15.41 -16.56 9.64
N LYS A 224 14.29 -15.86 9.55
CA LYS A 224 14.08 -14.55 10.20
C LYS A 224 15.16 -13.53 9.90
N ASP A 225 15.73 -13.61 8.72
CA ASP A 225 16.82 -12.78 8.22
C ASP A 225 16.41 -12.11 6.91
N ARG A 226 16.48 -10.76 6.88
CA ARG A 226 16.14 -9.96 5.68
C ARG A 226 16.97 -10.35 4.46
N THR A 227 18.21 -10.77 4.64
CA THR A 227 19.13 -11.13 3.55
C THR A 227 18.74 -12.42 2.84
N ALA A 228 17.92 -13.27 3.48
CA ALA A 228 17.41 -14.49 2.90
C ALA A 228 16.32 -14.27 1.86
N ALA A 229 15.57 -13.17 1.94
CA ALA A 229 14.52 -12.83 0.99
C ALA A 229 15.07 -12.06 -0.23
N GLY A 230 14.24 -11.93 -1.26
CA GLY A 230 14.59 -11.17 -2.47
C GLY A 230 14.73 -9.66 -2.21
N PRO A 231 15.14 -8.90 -3.24
CA PRO A 231 15.30 -7.46 -3.14
C PRO A 231 13.95 -6.75 -2.89
N THR A 232 14.00 -5.52 -2.38
CA THR A 232 12.81 -4.67 -2.32
C THR A 232 12.48 -4.18 -3.73
N ALA A 233 11.35 -4.62 -4.27
CA ALA A 233 10.92 -4.23 -5.60
C ALA A 233 10.61 -2.72 -5.67
N PRO A 234 10.73 -2.06 -6.85
CA PRO A 234 10.48 -0.64 -7.03
C PRO A 234 9.09 -0.20 -6.54
N ALA A 235 8.99 1.00 -5.97
CA ALA A 235 7.76 1.49 -5.32
C ALA A 235 6.60 1.68 -6.31
N HIS A 236 6.87 2.20 -7.50
CA HIS A 236 5.86 2.55 -8.52
C HIS A 236 5.05 1.36 -9.06
N GLY A 237 5.47 0.12 -8.79
CA GLY A 237 4.65 -1.06 -9.10
C GLY A 237 3.62 -1.36 -8.02
N LEU A 238 3.69 -0.73 -6.83
CA LEU A 238 2.84 -1.02 -5.69
C LEU A 238 1.68 -0.03 -5.56
N THR A 239 0.47 -0.58 -5.44
CA THR A 239 -0.74 0.18 -5.15
C THR A 239 -1.47 -0.44 -3.96
N MET A 240 -1.80 0.38 -2.97
CA MET A 240 -2.76 0.01 -1.93
C MET A 240 -4.17 0.07 -2.51
N MET A 241 -4.86 -1.07 -2.59
CA MET A 241 -6.20 -1.16 -3.19
C MET A 241 -7.29 -0.67 -2.26
N GLY A 242 -7.17 -0.95 -0.96
CA GLY A 242 -8.13 -0.50 0.03
C GLY A 242 -7.95 -1.15 1.38
N ILE A 243 -8.81 -0.71 2.31
CA ILE A 243 -8.94 -1.26 3.66
C ILE A 243 -10.41 -1.59 3.91
N GLU A 244 -10.69 -2.85 4.19
CA GLU A 244 -11.97 -3.32 4.66
C GLU A 244 -11.94 -3.39 6.18
N TYR A 245 -12.92 -2.79 6.84
CA TYR A 245 -13.09 -2.86 8.28
C TYR A 245 -14.19 -3.86 8.61
N GLY A 246 -13.92 -4.76 9.57
CA GLY A 246 -14.93 -5.66 10.10
C GLY A 246 -16.03 -4.87 10.84
N GLU A 247 -17.24 -5.42 10.83
CA GLU A 247 -18.32 -4.94 11.69
C GLU A 247 -18.01 -5.20 13.17
#